data_64dbea2834a5441ba318651ff8cb44bb
#
_entry.id   64dbea2834a5441ba318651ff8cb44bb
#
_cell.length_a   1.000
_cell.length_b   1.000
_cell.length_c   1.000
_cell.angle_alpha   90.00
_cell.angle_beta   90.00
_cell.angle_gamma   90.00
#
_symmetry.space_group_name_H-M   'P 1'
#
loop_
_entity.id
_entity.type
_entity.pdbx_description
1 polymer ?
#
loop_
_entity_poly.entity_id
_entity_poly.type
_entity_poly.pdbx_seq_one_letter_code
_entity_poly.pdbx_strand_id
1 'polypeptide(L)'
;MRLRERIKWLLFPGINLHARLRYRVLPRYFGPASSGTSHLVLDAGCGNGMLSYKSCLLGNRVIGVSIKENEVRHNRQLFNEFLGIPEDRLKFTVQNLYTISELGLQFDEVICSEVLEHLRRDREMIEAFASALKPGGVLHLCCPNADHPDNAASPLDPDETGGHVRPGYTIDSYRKLLEPAGFRIVDNAGLGGPVRQAFNKRMIRIQERAGFLPGFALFILSLAFVWLDPAAPKVPYSIYVRAVKDAR
;
A
#
# COMPACT_ATOMS: atom_id res chain seq x y z
N MET A 1 14.09 2.32 25.96
CA MET A 1 13.61 2.94 24.71
C MET A 1 13.96 4.41 24.70
N ARG A 2 14.74 4.89 23.72
CA ARG A 2 15.15 6.30 23.66
C ARG A 2 13.92 7.17 23.35
N LEU A 3 13.78 8.31 24.01
CA LEU A 3 12.67 9.28 23.79
C LEU A 3 12.47 9.60 22.29
N ARG A 4 13.56 9.71 21.55
CA ARG A 4 13.56 9.94 20.11
C ARG A 4 12.78 8.86 19.32
N GLU A 5 12.87 7.59 19.71
CA GLU A 5 12.17 6.49 19.05
C GLU A 5 10.66 6.50 19.35
N ARG A 6 10.29 6.91 20.58
CA ARG A 6 8.89 7.13 20.96
C ARG A 6 8.26 8.23 20.12
N ILE A 7 8.99 9.36 19.94
CA ILE A 7 8.51 10.48 19.12
C ILE A 7 8.34 10.06 17.66
N LYS A 8 9.31 9.34 17.10
CA LYS A 8 9.21 8.80 15.74
C LYS A 8 7.99 7.88 15.59
N TRP A 9 7.76 7.00 16.54
CA TRP A 9 6.59 6.13 16.54
C TRP A 9 5.26 6.92 16.63
N LEU A 10 5.20 7.95 17.46
CA LEU A 10 4.01 8.81 17.60
C LEU A 10 3.68 9.53 16.28
N LEU A 11 4.68 9.92 15.50
CA LEU A 11 4.54 10.58 14.19
C LEU A 11 4.40 9.59 13.04
N PHE A 12 4.64 8.31 13.29
CA PHE A 12 4.49 7.25 12.29
C PHE A 12 3.00 7.10 11.89
N PRO A 13 2.68 6.92 10.62
CA PRO A 13 3.53 6.64 9.46
C PRO A 13 3.97 7.86 8.66
N GLY A 14 4.04 9.02 9.24
CA GLY A 14 4.36 10.29 8.58
C GLY A 14 3.14 11.17 8.35
N ILE A 15 3.33 12.30 7.68
CA ILE A 15 2.29 13.33 7.50
C ILE A 15 1.59 13.28 6.14
N ASN A 16 1.93 12.33 5.27
CA ASN A 16 1.24 12.17 3.98
C ASN A 16 -0.22 11.74 4.19
N LEU A 17 -1.16 12.61 3.84
CA LEU A 17 -2.59 12.41 4.09
C LEU A 17 -3.20 11.27 3.27
N HIS A 18 -2.71 11.01 2.05
CA HIS A 18 -3.18 9.89 1.23
C HIS A 18 -2.69 8.56 1.79
N ALA A 19 -1.41 8.47 2.19
CA ALA A 19 -0.88 7.28 2.85
C ALA A 19 -1.65 6.97 4.14
N ARG A 20 -1.89 7.98 4.99
CA ARG A 20 -2.69 7.80 6.22
C ARG A 20 -4.11 7.34 5.95
N LEU A 21 -4.74 7.82 4.86
CA LEU A 21 -6.07 7.37 4.47
C LEU A 21 -6.04 5.89 4.06
N ARG A 22 -5.08 5.46 3.23
CA ARG A 22 -4.91 4.06 2.84
C ARG A 22 -4.73 3.16 4.08
N TYR A 23 -3.84 3.53 5.00
CA TYR A 23 -3.60 2.76 6.24
C TYR A 23 -4.82 2.67 7.18
N ARG A 24 -5.81 3.55 7.02
CA ARG A 24 -7.06 3.49 7.74
C ARG A 24 -8.13 2.70 7.00
N VAL A 25 -8.17 2.77 5.69
CA VAL A 25 -9.25 2.20 4.87
C VAL A 25 -8.96 0.77 4.45
N LEU A 26 -7.78 0.50 3.87
CA LEU A 26 -7.45 -0.82 3.32
C LEU A 26 -7.58 -1.97 4.33
N PRO A 27 -7.16 -1.83 5.60
CA PRO A 27 -7.29 -2.92 6.57
C PRO A 27 -8.74 -3.37 6.84
N ARG A 28 -9.74 -2.59 6.44
CA ARG A 28 -11.16 -2.98 6.57
C ARG A 28 -11.55 -4.09 5.58
N TYR A 29 -10.76 -4.27 4.53
CA TYR A 29 -10.95 -5.27 3.49
C TYR A 29 -10.08 -6.50 3.68
N PHE A 30 -9.07 -6.44 4.56
CA PHE A 30 -8.21 -7.58 4.88
C PHE A 30 -9.00 -8.61 5.67
N GLY A 31 -8.78 -9.88 5.34
CA GLY A 31 -9.39 -10.95 6.11
C GLY A 31 -8.89 -10.92 7.55
N PRO A 32 -9.79 -10.87 8.56
CA PRO A 32 -9.42 -11.25 9.90
C PRO A 32 -9.10 -12.74 9.89
N ALA A 33 -8.25 -13.19 10.80
CA ALA A 33 -8.15 -14.58 11.13
C ALA A 33 -9.49 -15.03 11.77
N SER A 34 -10.54 -15.10 10.96
CA SER A 34 -11.83 -15.62 11.36
C SER A 34 -11.70 -17.13 11.52
N SER A 35 -12.30 -17.69 12.53
CA SER A 35 -12.34 -19.14 12.79
C SER A 35 -11.03 -19.83 13.26
N GLY A 36 -10.12 -19.12 13.90
CA GLY A 36 -8.94 -19.75 14.51
C GLY A 36 -7.80 -20.10 13.53
N THR A 37 -7.95 -19.83 12.26
CA THR A 37 -6.88 -19.99 11.25
C THR A 37 -6.30 -18.63 10.88
N SER A 38 -4.99 -18.46 11.08
CA SER A 38 -4.26 -17.26 10.68
C SER A 38 -3.99 -17.31 9.17
N HIS A 39 -4.35 -16.26 8.42
CA HIS A 39 -3.96 -16.13 7.02
C HIS A 39 -2.47 -15.88 6.90
N LEU A 40 -1.83 -16.43 5.87
CA LEU A 40 -0.51 -16.05 5.43
C LEU A 40 -0.64 -14.95 4.37
N VAL A 41 -0.11 -13.78 4.67
CA VAL A 41 -0.28 -12.57 3.86
C VAL A 41 1.06 -12.10 3.32
N LEU A 42 1.14 -11.81 2.03
CA LEU A 42 2.26 -11.12 1.39
C LEU A 42 1.93 -9.62 1.29
N ASP A 43 2.79 -8.75 1.81
CA ASP A 43 2.76 -7.30 1.52
C ASP A 43 3.86 -6.99 0.50
N ALA A 44 3.46 -6.94 -0.77
CA ALA A 44 4.33 -6.78 -1.93
C ALA A 44 4.70 -5.31 -2.14
N GLY A 45 5.96 -4.96 -1.87
CA GLY A 45 6.42 -3.58 -1.83
C GLY A 45 5.99 -2.89 -0.53
N CYS A 46 6.31 -3.48 0.61
CA CYS A 46 5.81 -3.09 1.93
C CYS A 46 6.21 -1.67 2.40
N GLY A 47 7.17 -1.02 1.73
CA GLY A 47 7.63 0.32 2.07
C GLY A 47 7.96 0.49 3.56
N ASN A 48 7.19 1.34 4.25
CA ASN A 48 7.37 1.58 5.70
C ASN A 48 6.73 0.50 6.61
N GLY A 49 6.20 -0.59 6.06
CA GLY A 49 5.64 -1.72 6.80
C GLY A 49 4.27 -1.48 7.48
N MET A 50 3.61 -0.34 7.23
CA MET A 50 2.36 -0.03 7.94
C MET A 50 1.21 -0.98 7.57
N LEU A 51 1.06 -1.36 6.29
CA LEU A 51 0.01 -2.30 5.90
C LEU A 51 0.32 -3.71 6.42
N SER A 52 1.59 -4.12 6.35
CA SER A 52 2.06 -5.38 6.98
C SER A 52 1.70 -5.41 8.47
N TYR A 53 2.01 -4.34 9.20
CA TYR A 53 1.69 -4.22 10.63
C TYR A 53 0.18 -4.25 10.89
N LYS A 54 -0.62 -3.52 10.10
CA LYS A 54 -2.08 -3.52 10.23
C LYS A 54 -2.68 -4.91 9.97
N SER A 55 -2.20 -5.63 8.97
CA SER A 55 -2.62 -7.01 8.71
C SER A 55 -2.22 -7.95 9.86
N CYS A 56 -1.01 -7.79 10.40
CA CYS A 56 -0.54 -8.55 11.57
C CYS A 56 -1.41 -8.31 12.83
N LEU A 57 -1.87 -7.08 13.06
CA LEU A 57 -2.79 -6.75 14.16
C LEU A 57 -4.17 -7.43 14.02
N LEU A 58 -4.58 -7.78 12.81
CA LEU A 58 -5.80 -8.57 12.56
C LEU A 58 -5.63 -10.07 12.83
N GLY A 59 -4.44 -10.49 13.31
CA GLY A 59 -4.14 -11.88 13.63
C GLY A 59 -3.44 -12.66 12.51
N ASN A 60 -3.16 -12.03 11.37
CA ASN A 60 -2.49 -12.66 10.24
C ASN A 60 -0.99 -12.85 10.49
N ARG A 61 -0.39 -13.83 9.81
CA ARG A 61 1.05 -13.98 9.63
C ARG A 61 1.43 -13.23 8.35
N VAL A 62 2.39 -12.30 8.44
CA VAL A 62 2.67 -11.39 7.32
C VAL A 62 4.14 -11.45 6.92
N ILE A 63 4.38 -11.52 5.63
CA ILE A 63 5.70 -11.34 5.02
C ILE A 63 5.67 -10.05 4.20
N GLY A 64 6.33 -9.00 4.70
CA GLY A 64 6.53 -7.76 3.97
C GLY A 64 7.82 -7.84 3.15
N VAL A 65 7.72 -7.54 1.86
CA VAL A 65 8.87 -7.57 0.96
C VAL A 65 9.14 -6.20 0.33
N SER A 66 10.40 -5.85 0.21
CA SER A 66 10.88 -4.68 -0.53
C SER A 66 12.20 -5.02 -1.22
N ILE A 67 12.46 -4.40 -2.37
CA ILE A 67 13.77 -4.45 -3.03
C ILE A 67 14.82 -3.60 -2.30
N LYS A 68 14.37 -2.64 -1.46
CA LYS A 68 15.23 -1.70 -0.74
C LYS A 68 15.63 -2.26 0.63
N GLU A 69 16.88 -2.64 0.76
CA GLU A 69 17.42 -3.18 2.02
C GLU A 69 17.25 -2.23 3.22
N ASN A 70 17.37 -0.92 3.00
CA ASN A 70 17.17 0.06 4.06
C ASN A 70 15.74 0.09 4.60
N GLU A 71 14.72 -0.13 3.76
CA GLU A 71 13.32 -0.26 4.20
C GLU A 71 13.12 -1.51 5.05
N VAL A 72 13.63 -2.64 4.58
CA VAL A 72 13.57 -3.92 5.32
C VAL A 72 14.25 -3.80 6.68
N ARG A 73 15.47 -3.26 6.73
CA ARG A 73 16.20 -3.04 7.99
C ARG A 73 15.44 -2.11 8.94
N HIS A 74 14.91 -0.99 8.42
CA HIS A 74 14.12 -0.06 9.23
C HIS A 74 12.86 -0.72 9.80
N ASN A 75 12.16 -1.52 8.99
CA ASN A 75 10.96 -2.22 9.42
C ASN A 75 11.26 -3.27 10.48
N ARG A 76 12.32 -4.05 10.34
CA ARG A 76 12.79 -4.99 11.37
C ARG A 76 13.08 -4.29 12.70
N GLN A 77 13.85 -3.19 12.65
CA GLN A 77 14.16 -2.39 13.85
C GLN A 77 12.89 -1.84 14.51
N LEU A 78 11.92 -1.36 13.71
CA LEU A 78 10.71 -0.78 14.26
C LEU A 78 9.75 -1.83 14.80
N PHE A 79 9.41 -2.84 14.00
CA PHE A 79 8.33 -3.77 14.34
C PHE A 79 8.83 -4.97 15.16
N ASN A 80 9.98 -5.54 14.81
CA ASN A 80 10.47 -6.73 15.51
C ASN A 80 11.28 -6.35 16.76
N GLU A 81 12.29 -5.48 16.64
CA GLU A 81 13.14 -5.16 17.78
C GLU A 81 12.47 -4.18 18.76
N PHE A 82 11.82 -3.13 18.24
CA PHE A 82 11.25 -2.07 19.07
C PHE A 82 9.85 -2.39 19.61
N LEU A 83 8.92 -2.84 18.74
CA LEU A 83 7.58 -3.23 19.17
C LEU A 83 7.49 -4.68 19.68
N GLY A 84 8.56 -5.47 19.53
CA GLY A 84 8.65 -6.84 20.03
C GLY A 84 7.74 -7.82 19.31
N ILE A 85 7.38 -7.56 18.04
CA ILE A 85 6.56 -8.47 17.26
C ILE A 85 7.45 -9.63 16.77
N PRO A 86 7.12 -10.89 17.09
CA PRO A 86 7.92 -12.03 16.66
C PRO A 86 7.99 -12.16 15.12
N GLU A 87 9.13 -12.59 14.59
CA GLU A 87 9.35 -12.73 13.14
C GLU A 87 8.47 -13.83 12.49
N ASP A 88 7.98 -14.78 13.24
CA ASP A 88 7.01 -15.77 12.77
C ASP A 88 5.60 -15.19 12.57
N ARG A 89 5.34 -14.00 13.17
CA ARG A 89 4.11 -13.23 13.01
C ARG A 89 4.26 -12.14 11.95
N LEU A 90 5.36 -11.41 11.95
CA LEU A 90 5.62 -10.30 11.04
C LEU A 90 7.08 -10.32 10.61
N LYS A 91 7.34 -10.77 9.40
CA LYS A 91 8.67 -10.88 8.81
C LYS A 91 8.87 -9.83 7.71
N PHE A 92 10.06 -9.25 7.66
CA PHE A 92 10.46 -8.39 6.53
C PHE A 92 11.67 -8.98 5.85
N THR A 93 11.66 -9.03 4.52
CA THR A 93 12.77 -9.57 3.73
C THR A 93 13.01 -8.77 2.45
N VAL A 94 14.25 -8.76 1.99
CA VAL A 94 14.60 -8.21 0.68
C VAL A 94 14.20 -9.22 -0.38
N GLN A 95 13.34 -8.81 -1.31
CA GLN A 95 12.90 -9.67 -2.40
C GLN A 95 12.51 -8.81 -3.60
N ASN A 96 12.94 -9.22 -4.79
CA ASN A 96 12.43 -8.67 -6.04
C ASN A 96 11.05 -9.26 -6.32
N LEU A 97 10.07 -8.42 -6.61
CA LEU A 97 8.71 -8.87 -6.86
C LEU A 97 8.58 -9.72 -8.12
N TYR A 98 9.43 -9.50 -9.13
CA TYR A 98 9.45 -10.33 -10.35
C TYR A 98 9.89 -11.78 -10.09
N THR A 99 10.56 -12.03 -8.97
CA THR A 99 10.99 -13.38 -8.55
C THR A 99 10.31 -13.81 -7.25
N ILE A 100 9.07 -13.32 -7.00
CA ILE A 100 8.35 -13.62 -5.76
C ILE A 100 8.07 -15.12 -5.55
N SER A 101 8.02 -15.90 -6.62
CA SER A 101 7.89 -17.35 -6.59
C SER A 101 9.06 -18.06 -5.88
N GLU A 102 10.24 -17.43 -5.81
CA GLU A 102 11.41 -17.97 -5.08
C GLU A 102 11.16 -18.08 -3.57
N LEU A 103 10.16 -17.40 -3.02
CA LEU A 103 9.76 -17.58 -1.63
C LEU A 103 9.22 -19.00 -1.36
N GLY A 104 8.79 -19.74 -2.39
CA GLY A 104 8.28 -21.12 -2.27
C GLY A 104 7.02 -21.23 -1.38
N LEU A 105 6.26 -20.15 -1.25
CA LEU A 105 5.09 -20.05 -0.36
C LEU A 105 3.82 -19.80 -1.15
N GLN A 106 2.69 -20.29 -0.62
CA GLN A 106 1.35 -20.01 -1.10
C GLN A 106 0.62 -19.13 -0.07
N PHE A 107 0.13 -17.98 -0.51
CA PHE A 107 -0.50 -16.97 0.34
C PHE A 107 -2.03 -17.04 0.26
N ASP A 108 -2.68 -16.70 1.36
CA ASP A 108 -4.13 -16.50 1.41
C ASP A 108 -4.49 -15.12 0.86
N GLU A 109 -3.62 -14.12 1.08
CA GLU A 109 -3.81 -12.76 0.62
C GLU A 109 -2.49 -12.16 0.11
N VAL A 110 -2.58 -11.30 -0.90
CA VAL A 110 -1.50 -10.42 -1.37
C VAL A 110 -1.98 -8.97 -1.29
N ILE A 111 -1.19 -8.12 -0.65
CA ILE A 111 -1.38 -6.66 -0.59
C ILE A 111 -0.33 -6.04 -1.51
N CYS A 112 -0.75 -5.17 -2.44
CA CYS A 112 0.15 -4.41 -3.31
C CYS A 112 -0.41 -2.98 -3.41
N SER A 113 0.23 -2.04 -2.71
CA SER A 113 -0.27 -0.67 -2.58
C SER A 113 0.79 0.34 -2.95
N GLU A 114 0.54 1.17 -3.97
CA GLU A 114 1.46 2.17 -4.53
C GLU A 114 2.77 1.51 -4.99
N VAL A 115 2.65 0.45 -5.77
CA VAL A 115 3.79 -0.32 -6.30
C VAL A 115 3.63 -0.59 -7.79
N LEU A 116 2.43 -1.03 -8.22
CA LEU A 116 2.22 -1.52 -9.58
C LEU A 116 2.43 -0.42 -10.65
N GLU A 117 2.18 0.83 -10.30
CA GLU A 117 2.44 2.01 -11.15
C GLU A 117 3.93 2.27 -11.41
N HIS A 118 4.81 1.69 -10.60
CA HIS A 118 6.27 1.76 -10.78
C HIS A 118 6.83 0.62 -11.63
N LEU A 119 6.03 -0.41 -11.95
CA LEU A 119 6.47 -1.61 -12.64
C LEU A 119 6.07 -1.59 -14.11
N ARG A 120 7.03 -1.73 -15.03
CA ARG A 120 6.75 -1.78 -16.48
C ARG A 120 5.98 -3.02 -16.88
N ARG A 121 6.35 -4.17 -16.29
CA ARG A 121 5.80 -5.50 -16.58
C ARG A 121 4.68 -5.86 -15.59
N ASP A 122 3.67 -5.00 -15.50
CA ASP A 122 2.55 -5.16 -14.56
C ASP A 122 1.75 -6.46 -14.81
N ARG A 123 1.60 -6.89 -16.07
CA ARG A 123 0.94 -8.16 -16.40
C ARG A 123 1.70 -9.35 -15.82
N GLU A 124 3.02 -9.42 -16.03
CA GLU A 124 3.85 -10.48 -15.44
C GLU A 124 3.77 -10.47 -13.91
N MET A 125 3.67 -9.27 -13.32
CA MET A 125 3.52 -9.15 -11.86
C MET A 125 2.18 -9.73 -11.38
N ILE A 126 1.08 -9.46 -12.09
CA ILE A 126 -0.23 -10.03 -11.74
C ILE A 126 -0.23 -11.56 -11.91
N GLU A 127 0.41 -12.09 -12.94
CA GLU A 127 0.59 -13.53 -13.13
C GLU A 127 1.43 -14.15 -12.00
N ALA A 128 2.49 -13.46 -11.55
CA ALA A 128 3.29 -13.88 -10.41
C ALA A 128 2.45 -13.89 -9.10
N PHE A 129 1.60 -12.88 -8.88
CA PHE A 129 0.69 -12.86 -7.73
C PHE A 129 -0.37 -13.98 -7.84
N ALA A 130 -0.89 -14.23 -9.05
CA ALA A 130 -1.80 -15.37 -9.26
C ALA A 130 -1.13 -16.69 -8.90
N SER A 131 0.12 -16.87 -9.28
CA SER A 131 0.89 -18.09 -8.96
C SER A 131 1.21 -18.22 -7.48
N ALA A 132 1.44 -17.11 -6.77
CA ALA A 132 1.74 -17.07 -5.33
C ALA A 132 0.50 -17.19 -4.44
N LEU A 133 -0.70 -16.94 -4.97
CA LEU A 133 -1.94 -17.05 -4.23
C LEU A 133 -2.53 -18.47 -4.30
N LYS A 134 -3.07 -18.94 -3.19
CA LYS A 134 -3.90 -20.14 -3.14
C LYS A 134 -5.14 -19.98 -4.04
N PRO A 135 -5.77 -21.07 -4.51
CA PRO A 135 -7.10 -21.01 -5.11
C PRO A 135 -8.08 -20.31 -4.17
N GLY A 136 -8.88 -19.35 -4.68
CA GLY A 136 -9.76 -18.52 -3.88
C GLY A 136 -9.06 -17.44 -3.04
N GLY A 137 -7.74 -17.32 -3.12
CA GLY A 137 -6.96 -16.30 -2.42
C GLY A 137 -7.29 -14.88 -2.92
N VAL A 138 -6.98 -13.88 -2.11
CA VAL A 138 -7.39 -12.49 -2.31
C VAL A 138 -6.21 -11.61 -2.69
N LEU A 139 -6.39 -10.80 -3.73
CA LEU A 139 -5.45 -9.75 -4.14
C LEU A 139 -6.04 -8.37 -3.83
N HIS A 140 -5.30 -7.58 -3.05
CA HIS A 140 -5.61 -6.19 -2.72
C HIS A 140 -4.68 -5.28 -3.50
N LEU A 141 -5.20 -4.53 -4.45
CA LEU A 141 -4.44 -3.51 -5.20
C LEU A 141 -4.91 -2.11 -4.83
N CYS A 142 -3.98 -1.19 -4.66
CA CYS A 142 -4.29 0.22 -4.52
C CYS A 142 -3.22 1.05 -5.21
N CYS A 143 -3.59 1.75 -6.28
CA CYS A 143 -2.70 2.63 -7.03
C CYS A 143 -3.35 3.99 -7.28
N PRO A 144 -2.59 5.00 -7.73
CA PRO A 144 -3.14 6.25 -8.21
C PRO A 144 -4.23 6.03 -9.26
N ASN A 145 -5.24 6.88 -9.27
CA ASN A 145 -6.27 6.88 -10.30
C ASN A 145 -5.76 7.60 -11.55
N ALA A 146 -5.70 6.89 -12.67
CA ALA A 146 -5.22 7.44 -13.94
C ALA A 146 -6.08 8.61 -14.46
N ASP A 147 -7.38 8.65 -14.12
CA ASP A 147 -8.30 9.72 -14.51
C ASP A 147 -8.20 10.96 -13.59
N HIS A 148 -7.44 10.88 -12.49
CA HIS A 148 -7.26 12.05 -11.63
C HIS A 148 -6.29 13.05 -12.30
N PRO A 149 -6.66 14.36 -12.44
CA PRO A 149 -5.86 15.32 -13.20
C PRO A 149 -4.40 15.44 -12.74
N ASP A 150 -4.15 15.32 -11.43
CA ASP A 150 -2.79 15.41 -10.90
C ASP A 150 -1.94 14.20 -11.25
N ASN A 151 -2.54 13.01 -11.33
CA ASN A 151 -1.83 11.78 -11.70
C ASN A 151 -1.58 11.75 -13.21
N ALA A 152 -2.59 12.13 -14.01
CA ALA A 152 -2.48 12.21 -15.46
C ALA A 152 -1.42 13.23 -15.94
N ALA A 153 -1.20 14.31 -15.16
CA ALA A 153 -0.21 15.34 -15.46
C ALA A 153 1.18 15.05 -14.85
N SER A 154 1.34 13.98 -14.06
CA SER A 154 2.62 13.65 -13.44
C SER A 154 3.64 13.19 -14.49
N PRO A 155 4.92 13.63 -14.38
CA PRO A 155 5.99 13.11 -15.23
C PRO A 155 6.11 11.58 -15.04
N LEU A 156 6.33 10.88 -16.16
CA LEU A 156 6.53 9.44 -16.14
C LEU A 156 8.03 9.11 -16.23
N ASP A 157 8.41 8.04 -15.52
CA ASP A 157 9.77 7.48 -15.51
C ASP A 157 9.76 6.16 -16.28
N PRO A 158 10.23 6.14 -17.54
CA PRO A 158 10.18 4.94 -18.36
C PRO A 158 11.12 3.82 -17.90
N ASP A 159 12.08 4.10 -17.01
CA ASP A 159 13.19 3.19 -16.70
C ASP A 159 13.09 2.51 -15.33
N GLU A 160 11.95 2.61 -14.63
CA GLU A 160 11.73 2.04 -13.28
C GLU A 160 12.78 2.51 -12.25
N THR A 161 13.26 3.77 -12.36
CA THR A 161 14.30 4.29 -11.45
C THR A 161 13.73 4.80 -10.12
N GLY A 162 12.42 4.63 -9.92
CA GLY A 162 11.69 4.97 -8.70
C GLY A 162 10.52 5.93 -8.91
N GLY A 163 10.36 6.48 -10.14
CA GLY A 163 9.19 7.23 -10.55
C GLY A 163 8.03 6.34 -11.02
N HIS A 164 6.92 6.95 -11.39
CA HIS A 164 5.79 6.23 -11.97
C HIS A 164 6.06 5.97 -13.46
N VAL A 165 5.95 4.73 -13.92
CA VAL A 165 6.02 4.38 -15.36
C VAL A 165 4.68 4.61 -16.06
N ARG A 166 3.61 4.83 -15.29
CA ARG A 166 2.24 5.13 -15.76
C ARG A 166 1.50 6.00 -14.74
N PRO A 167 0.45 6.73 -15.15
CA PRO A 167 -0.30 7.63 -14.25
C PRO A 167 -1.10 6.89 -13.16
N GLY A 168 -1.17 5.57 -13.20
CA GLY A 168 -1.97 4.74 -12.33
C GLY A 168 -2.96 3.87 -13.11
N TYR A 169 -4.10 3.55 -12.48
CA TYR A 169 -5.11 2.64 -13.04
C TYR A 169 -6.52 3.19 -12.88
N THR A 170 -7.40 2.83 -13.82
CA THR A 170 -8.86 2.92 -13.69
C THR A 170 -9.44 1.56 -13.34
N ILE A 171 -10.70 1.49 -12.96
CA ILE A 171 -11.38 0.20 -12.72
C ILE A 171 -11.36 -0.67 -14.00
N ASP A 172 -11.55 -0.06 -15.16
CA ASP A 172 -11.54 -0.80 -16.43
C ASP A 172 -10.14 -1.30 -16.81
N SER A 173 -9.09 -0.52 -16.54
CA SER A 173 -7.72 -0.99 -16.74
C SER A 173 -7.35 -2.12 -15.77
N TYR A 174 -7.83 -2.08 -14.52
CA TYR A 174 -7.70 -3.20 -13.59
C TYR A 174 -8.41 -4.45 -14.08
N ARG A 175 -9.64 -4.36 -14.61
CA ARG A 175 -10.34 -5.52 -15.19
C ARG A 175 -9.53 -6.14 -16.32
N LYS A 176 -9.09 -5.33 -17.29
CA LYS A 176 -8.27 -5.80 -18.42
C LYS A 176 -6.96 -6.46 -18.00
N LEU A 177 -6.42 -6.08 -16.84
CA LEU A 177 -5.17 -6.63 -16.30
C LEU A 177 -5.42 -7.91 -15.50
N LEU A 178 -6.50 -7.98 -14.71
CA LEU A 178 -6.76 -9.00 -13.72
C LEU A 178 -7.51 -10.22 -14.29
N GLU A 179 -8.54 -9.99 -15.13
CA GLU A 179 -9.37 -11.07 -15.67
C GLU A 179 -8.58 -12.13 -16.46
N PRO A 180 -7.61 -11.76 -17.35
CA PRO A 180 -6.81 -12.75 -18.06
C PRO A 180 -5.92 -13.61 -17.15
N ALA A 181 -5.57 -13.12 -15.96
CA ALA A 181 -4.79 -13.85 -14.96
C ALA A 181 -5.64 -14.66 -13.98
N GLY A 182 -6.95 -14.79 -14.24
CA GLY A 182 -7.88 -15.58 -13.43
C GLY A 182 -8.31 -14.89 -12.14
N PHE A 183 -8.38 -13.56 -12.14
CA PHE A 183 -8.94 -12.81 -11.03
C PHE A 183 -10.29 -12.18 -11.37
N ARG A 184 -11.18 -12.16 -10.40
CA ARG A 184 -12.45 -11.44 -10.46
C ARG A 184 -12.50 -10.34 -9.41
N ILE A 185 -12.71 -9.09 -9.83
CA ILE A 185 -12.91 -7.96 -8.90
C ILE A 185 -14.24 -8.16 -8.18
N VAL A 186 -14.19 -8.19 -6.85
CA VAL A 186 -15.36 -8.39 -5.98
C VAL A 186 -15.74 -7.14 -5.19
N ASP A 187 -14.80 -6.20 -5.04
CA ASP A 187 -15.04 -4.94 -4.34
C ASP A 187 -14.07 -3.86 -4.81
N ASN A 188 -14.43 -2.59 -4.64
CA ASN A 188 -13.56 -1.46 -4.96
C ASN A 188 -13.90 -0.23 -4.14
N ALA A 189 -12.94 0.69 -3.99
CA ALA A 189 -13.15 1.97 -3.33
C ALA A 189 -12.29 3.08 -3.94
N GLY A 190 -12.86 4.26 -4.11
CA GLY A 190 -12.13 5.47 -4.42
C GLY A 190 -11.61 6.13 -3.14
N LEU A 191 -10.34 6.49 -3.11
CA LEU A 191 -9.66 7.07 -1.95
C LEU A 191 -9.09 8.45 -2.24
N GLY A 192 -9.30 9.39 -1.30
CA GLY A 192 -8.73 10.73 -1.37
C GLY A 192 -9.56 11.69 -2.21
N GLY A 193 -10.24 12.60 -1.54
CA GLY A 193 -11.03 13.67 -2.15
C GLY A 193 -10.24 14.98 -2.31
N PRO A 194 -10.91 16.03 -2.83
CA PRO A 194 -10.27 17.29 -3.21
C PRO A 194 -9.69 18.08 -2.03
N VAL A 195 -10.31 18.01 -0.86
CA VAL A 195 -9.80 18.71 0.33
C VAL A 195 -8.48 18.12 0.78
N ARG A 196 -8.43 16.79 0.88
CA ARG A 196 -7.22 16.04 1.24
C ARG A 196 -6.10 16.29 0.24
N GLN A 197 -6.42 16.29 -1.05
CA GLN A 197 -5.45 16.55 -2.11
C GLN A 197 -4.89 17.98 -2.03
N ALA A 198 -5.75 18.97 -1.81
CA ALA A 198 -5.32 20.36 -1.69
C ALA A 198 -4.35 20.57 -0.51
N PHE A 199 -4.66 19.96 0.66
CA PHE A 199 -3.76 20.02 1.81
C PHE A 199 -2.46 19.25 1.56
N ASN A 200 -2.51 18.04 0.98
CA ASN A 200 -1.33 17.24 0.73
C ASN A 200 -0.35 17.94 -0.22
N LYS A 201 -0.85 18.54 -1.32
CA LYS A 201 -0.04 19.34 -2.25
C LYS A 201 0.63 20.54 -1.56
N ARG A 202 -0.14 21.28 -0.73
CA ARG A 202 0.42 22.42 0.01
C ARG A 202 1.47 21.98 1.03
N MET A 203 1.25 20.86 1.72
CA MET A 203 2.23 20.34 2.68
C MET A 203 3.55 19.97 1.99
N ILE A 204 3.50 19.23 0.89
CA ILE A 204 4.70 18.85 0.12
C ILE A 204 5.47 20.12 -0.29
N ARG A 205 4.78 21.08 -0.91
CA ARG A 205 5.39 22.35 -1.34
C ARG A 205 6.02 23.15 -0.20
N ILE A 206 5.37 23.16 0.97
CA ILE A 206 5.90 23.86 2.15
C ILE A 206 7.10 23.11 2.71
N GLN A 207 7.07 21.77 2.76
CA GLN A 207 8.20 20.98 3.22
C GLN A 207 9.45 21.17 2.35
N GLU A 208 9.27 21.21 1.03
CA GLU A 208 10.35 21.44 0.07
C GLU A 208 10.97 22.84 0.24
N ARG A 209 10.18 23.87 0.55
CA ARG A 209 10.62 25.26 0.64
C ARG A 209 11.09 25.69 2.03
N ALA A 210 10.44 25.22 3.07
CA ALA A 210 10.58 25.73 4.45
C ALA A 210 10.87 24.63 5.49
N GLY A 211 11.00 23.38 5.05
CA GLY A 211 11.32 22.25 5.90
C GLY A 211 10.13 21.61 6.63
N PHE A 212 10.44 20.67 7.51
CA PHE A 212 9.45 19.79 8.13
C PHE A 212 8.46 20.52 9.05
N LEU A 213 8.92 21.44 9.89
CA LEU A 213 8.07 22.05 10.94
C LEU A 213 6.86 22.82 10.38
N PRO A 214 7.00 23.70 9.38
CA PRO A 214 5.84 24.37 8.77
C PRO A 214 4.89 23.39 8.07
N GLY A 215 5.41 22.36 7.42
CA GLY A 215 4.60 21.30 6.82
C GLY A 215 3.81 20.54 7.88
N PHE A 216 4.42 20.26 9.04
CA PHE A 216 3.75 19.61 10.16
C PHE A 216 2.64 20.48 10.78
N ALA A 217 2.85 21.79 10.91
CA ALA A 217 1.79 22.71 11.36
C ALA A 217 0.58 22.67 10.43
N LEU A 218 0.80 22.66 9.10
CA LEU A 218 -0.28 22.51 8.13
C LEU A 218 -0.94 21.12 8.19
N PHE A 219 -0.18 20.07 8.49
CA PHE A 219 -0.74 18.73 8.73
C PHE A 219 -1.71 18.75 9.90
N ILE A 220 -1.36 19.35 11.05
CA ILE A 220 -2.25 19.45 12.21
C ILE A 220 -3.52 20.22 11.84
N LEU A 221 -3.38 21.35 11.15
CA LEU A 221 -4.54 22.13 10.68
C LEU A 221 -5.44 21.30 9.74
N SER A 222 -4.84 20.50 8.84
CA SER A 222 -5.58 19.68 7.89
C SER A 222 -6.51 18.66 8.55
N LEU A 223 -6.16 18.18 9.76
CA LEU A 223 -6.97 17.18 10.49
C LEU A 223 -8.37 17.72 10.83
N ALA A 224 -8.51 19.07 10.97
CA ALA A 224 -9.80 19.73 11.18
C ALA A 224 -10.66 19.82 9.91
N PHE A 225 -10.12 19.52 8.72
CA PHE A 225 -10.82 19.73 7.44
C PHE A 225 -10.94 18.48 6.58
N VAL A 226 -10.07 17.48 6.75
CA VAL A 226 -10.07 16.27 5.89
C VAL A 226 -11.37 15.44 5.99
N TRP A 227 -12.20 15.66 6.98
CA TRP A 227 -13.51 15.04 7.10
C TRP A 227 -14.55 15.65 6.14
N LEU A 228 -14.27 16.86 5.58
CA LEU A 228 -15.09 17.48 4.54
C LEU A 228 -14.96 16.78 3.17
N ASP A 229 -13.98 15.90 3.00
CA ASP A 229 -13.91 15.07 1.80
C ASP A 229 -15.15 14.17 1.72
N PRO A 230 -15.78 14.08 0.55
CA PRO A 230 -16.89 13.13 0.37
C PRO A 230 -16.39 11.69 0.59
N ALA A 231 -17.24 10.86 1.17
CA ALA A 231 -16.93 9.44 1.39
C ALA A 231 -16.66 8.69 0.08
N ALA A 232 -17.35 9.08 -1.00
CA ALA A 232 -17.14 8.59 -2.36
C ALA A 232 -16.85 9.80 -3.29
N PRO A 233 -15.59 10.21 -3.46
CA PRO A 233 -15.23 11.29 -4.36
C PRO A 233 -15.55 10.91 -5.82
N LYS A 234 -16.05 11.88 -6.62
CA LYS A 234 -16.33 11.65 -8.05
C LYS A 234 -15.10 11.23 -8.84
N VAL A 235 -13.96 11.87 -8.54
CA VAL A 235 -12.65 11.53 -9.10
C VAL A 235 -11.69 11.36 -7.92
N PRO A 236 -11.58 10.14 -7.36
CA PRO A 236 -10.68 9.85 -6.26
C PRO A 236 -9.22 9.95 -6.68
N TYR A 237 -8.33 10.24 -5.72
CA TYR A 237 -6.89 10.31 -5.98
C TYR A 237 -6.27 8.92 -6.23
N SER A 238 -6.70 7.91 -5.50
CA SER A 238 -6.28 6.51 -5.68
C SER A 238 -7.51 5.61 -5.80
N ILE A 239 -7.36 4.49 -6.49
CA ILE A 239 -8.36 3.44 -6.62
C ILE A 239 -7.84 2.18 -5.93
N TYR A 240 -8.64 1.66 -5.04
CA TYR A 240 -8.47 0.34 -4.45
C TYR A 240 -9.39 -0.67 -5.12
N VAL A 241 -8.90 -1.88 -5.37
CA VAL A 241 -9.68 -3.04 -5.77
C VAL A 241 -9.34 -4.25 -4.92
N ARG A 242 -10.37 -5.04 -4.61
CA ARG A 242 -10.26 -6.36 -4.04
C ARG A 242 -10.65 -7.38 -5.10
N ALA A 243 -9.72 -8.25 -5.45
CA ALA A 243 -9.95 -9.28 -6.44
C ALA A 243 -9.74 -10.67 -5.82
N VAL A 244 -10.53 -11.64 -6.24
CA VAL A 244 -10.42 -13.04 -5.81
C VAL A 244 -9.92 -13.87 -6.97
N LYS A 245 -8.91 -14.69 -6.70
CA LYS A 245 -8.41 -15.68 -7.65
C LYS A 245 -9.43 -16.79 -7.84
N ASP A 246 -9.67 -17.18 -9.08
CA ASP A 246 -10.56 -18.30 -9.39
C ASP A 246 -10.08 -19.60 -8.71
N ALA A 247 -11.03 -20.44 -8.35
CA ALA A 247 -10.77 -21.69 -7.62
C ALA A 247 -10.27 -22.85 -8.50
N ARG A 248 -9.86 -22.52 -9.76
CA ARG A 248 -9.39 -23.55 -10.70
C ARG A 248 -7.92 -23.92 -10.47
#